data_16044409ea11507ded71c52cc78db067
#
_entry.id   16044409ea11507ded71c52cc78db067
#
_cell.length_a   1.000
_cell.length_b   1.000
_cell.length_c   1.000
_cell.angle_alpha   90.00
_cell.angle_beta   90.00
_cell.angle_gamma   90.00
#
_symmetry.space_group_name_H-M   'P 1'
#
loop_
_entity.id
_entity.type
_entity.pdbx_description
1 polymer ?
#
loop_
_entity_poly.entity_id
_entity_poly.type
_entity_poly.pdbx_seq_one_letter_code
_entity_poly.pdbx_strand_id
1 'polypeptide(L)'
;TCDAAAAINATAVIVHGGHADDNDMEAGFERWVKALDYLETDVQIYLENTAGGDHAMARYFDTIGRLWDHIGDKGIGFCLDTCHAWAAGEALIDAVDRIKALTGRIDLVHCNDSRDAAGSGADRHANFGTGKIDPE
;
A
#
# COMPACT_ATOMS: atom_id res chain seq x y z
N THR A 1 -1.78 -14.19 11.62
CA THR A 1 -2.47 -12.87 11.56
C THR A 1 -3.93 -13.04 11.15
N CYS A 2 -4.24 -13.74 10.04
CA CYS A 2 -5.63 -13.92 9.58
C CYS A 2 -6.52 -14.61 10.60
N ASP A 3 -6.03 -15.66 11.29
CA ASP A 3 -6.78 -16.32 12.35
C ASP A 3 -7.13 -15.37 13.52
N ALA A 4 -6.19 -14.51 13.89
CA ALA A 4 -6.43 -13.50 14.92
C ALA A 4 -7.45 -12.45 14.45
N ALA A 5 -7.37 -12.02 13.18
CA ALA A 5 -8.32 -11.10 12.58
C ALA A 5 -9.74 -11.72 12.54
N ALA A 6 -9.84 -12.98 12.11
CA ALA A 6 -11.10 -13.73 12.12
C ALA A 6 -11.69 -13.86 13.54
N ALA A 7 -10.86 -14.14 14.55
CA ALA A 7 -11.30 -14.28 15.94
C ALA A 7 -11.90 -13.01 16.54
N ILE A 8 -11.51 -11.84 16.05
CA ILE A 8 -12.05 -10.54 16.48
C ILE A 8 -13.09 -9.95 15.49
N ASN A 9 -13.49 -10.72 14.49
CA ASN A 9 -14.38 -10.29 13.40
C ASN A 9 -13.87 -9.03 12.65
N ALA A 10 -12.57 -8.94 12.42
CA ALA A 10 -12.02 -7.89 11.57
C ALA A 10 -12.45 -8.08 10.12
N THR A 11 -12.77 -7.00 9.43
CA THR A 11 -13.17 -7.03 8.02
C THR A 11 -12.02 -7.30 7.08
N ALA A 12 -10.82 -6.84 7.43
CA ALA A 12 -9.64 -7.00 6.60
C ALA A 12 -8.34 -7.01 7.43
N VAL A 13 -7.29 -7.50 6.82
CA VAL A 13 -5.89 -7.31 7.26
C VAL A 13 -5.21 -6.44 6.23
N ILE A 14 -4.62 -5.33 6.68
CA ILE A 14 -3.84 -4.43 5.84
C ILE A 14 -2.37 -4.87 5.89
N VAL A 15 -1.74 -4.97 4.71
CA VAL A 15 -0.38 -5.49 4.57
C VAL A 15 0.44 -4.56 3.69
N HIS A 16 1.59 -4.13 4.16
CA HIS A 16 2.57 -3.42 3.33
C HIS A 16 3.12 -4.33 2.24
N GLY A 17 3.51 -3.76 1.10
CA GLY A 17 4.02 -4.52 -0.04
C GLY A 17 5.32 -5.29 0.20
N GLY A 18 6.05 -4.97 1.28
CA GLY A 18 7.35 -5.55 1.56
C GLY A 18 8.45 -5.05 0.61
N HIS A 19 9.58 -5.73 0.62
CA HIS A 19 10.76 -5.36 -0.17
C HIS A 19 11.21 -6.53 -1.04
N ALA A 20 11.68 -6.22 -2.23
CA ALA A 20 12.36 -7.19 -3.07
C ALA A 20 13.79 -7.41 -2.59
N ASP A 21 14.25 -8.66 -2.57
CA ASP A 21 15.64 -8.99 -2.30
C ASP A 21 16.48 -8.71 -3.56
N ASP A 22 17.75 -8.34 -3.36
CA ASP A 22 18.74 -8.16 -4.44
C ASP A 22 18.25 -7.31 -5.63
N ASN A 23 17.28 -6.40 -5.40
CA ASN A 23 16.69 -5.56 -6.44
C ASN A 23 15.90 -6.33 -7.52
N ASP A 24 15.53 -7.57 -7.26
CA ASP A 24 14.71 -8.37 -8.17
C ASP A 24 13.22 -8.21 -7.84
N MET A 25 12.62 -7.17 -8.42
CA MET A 25 11.21 -6.84 -8.21
C MET A 25 10.29 -7.95 -8.72
N GLU A 26 10.60 -8.57 -9.85
CA GLU A 26 9.76 -9.63 -10.43
C GLU A 26 9.70 -10.85 -9.52
N ALA A 27 10.84 -11.28 -8.97
CA ALA A 27 10.86 -12.35 -7.96
C ALA A 27 10.07 -11.95 -6.70
N GLY A 28 10.06 -10.66 -6.34
CA GLY A 28 9.23 -10.11 -5.28
C GLY A 28 7.74 -10.26 -5.56
N PHE A 29 7.30 -9.90 -6.76
CA PHE A 29 5.91 -10.02 -7.21
C PHE A 29 5.46 -11.48 -7.27
N GLU A 30 6.31 -12.37 -7.76
CA GLU A 30 6.03 -13.82 -7.74
C GLU A 30 5.86 -14.38 -6.32
N ARG A 31 6.60 -13.85 -5.33
CA ARG A 31 6.41 -14.23 -3.92
C ARG A 31 5.02 -13.82 -3.40
N TRP A 32 4.54 -12.64 -3.80
CA TRP A 32 3.18 -12.20 -3.50
C TRP A 32 2.14 -13.16 -4.10
N VAL A 33 2.28 -13.50 -5.37
CA VAL A 33 1.39 -14.48 -6.04
C VAL A 33 1.34 -15.79 -5.25
N LYS A 34 2.52 -16.36 -4.95
CA LYS A 34 2.62 -17.60 -4.17
C LYS A 34 2.00 -17.48 -2.78
N ALA A 35 2.23 -16.37 -2.08
CA ALA A 35 1.68 -16.14 -0.75
C ALA A 35 0.15 -16.09 -0.78
N LEU A 36 -0.44 -15.42 -1.76
CA LEU A 36 -1.89 -15.36 -1.91
C LEU A 36 -2.48 -16.71 -2.33
N ASP A 37 -1.79 -17.48 -3.17
CA ASP A 37 -2.24 -18.82 -3.58
C ASP A 37 -2.20 -19.84 -2.42
N TYR A 38 -1.30 -19.66 -1.44
CA TYR A 38 -1.22 -20.50 -0.25
C TYR A 38 -2.13 -20.02 0.90
N LEU A 39 -2.63 -18.81 0.83
CA LEU A 39 -3.40 -18.22 1.92
C LEU A 39 -4.84 -18.74 1.92
N GLU A 40 -5.18 -19.54 2.93
CA GLU A 40 -6.55 -19.99 3.18
C GLU A 40 -7.17 -19.09 4.26
N THR A 41 -8.01 -18.13 3.86
CA THR A 41 -8.70 -17.22 4.77
C THR A 41 -9.93 -16.59 4.13
N ASP A 42 -10.97 -16.37 4.93
CA ASP A 42 -12.14 -15.58 4.54
C ASP A 42 -11.97 -14.08 4.86
N VAL A 43 -10.89 -13.71 5.59
CA VAL A 43 -10.61 -12.31 5.91
C VAL A 43 -9.99 -11.64 4.67
N GLN A 44 -10.51 -10.48 4.31
CA GLN A 44 -9.99 -9.71 3.18
C GLN A 44 -8.54 -9.25 3.44
N ILE A 45 -7.71 -9.28 2.40
CA ILE A 45 -6.36 -8.73 2.45
C ILE A 45 -6.32 -7.45 1.62
N TYR A 46 -5.82 -6.36 2.20
CA TYR A 46 -5.61 -5.11 1.48
C TYR A 46 -4.11 -4.79 1.42
N LEU A 47 -3.60 -4.64 0.20
CA LEU A 47 -2.27 -4.10 -0.03
C LEU A 47 -2.26 -2.62 0.29
N GLU A 48 -1.32 -2.16 1.11
CA GLU A 48 -1.12 -0.75 1.42
C GLU A 48 0.14 -0.22 0.73
N ASN A 49 0.05 1.00 0.16
CA ASN A 49 1.24 1.72 -0.28
C ASN A 49 2.15 2.06 0.90
N THR A 50 3.45 2.18 0.65
CA THR A 50 4.47 2.39 1.69
C THR A 50 5.26 3.68 1.47
N ALA A 51 5.73 4.29 2.57
CA ALA A 51 6.42 5.58 2.57
C ALA A 51 7.79 5.54 1.91
N GLY A 52 8.57 4.51 2.19
CA GLY A 52 9.98 4.47 1.83
C GLY A 52 10.56 3.07 1.76
N GLY A 53 11.89 3.03 1.70
CA GLY A 53 12.67 1.81 1.56
C GLY A 53 13.16 1.60 0.13
N ASP A 54 14.44 1.22 0.02
CA ASP A 54 14.99 0.78 -1.26
C ASP A 54 14.33 -0.54 -1.63
N HIS A 55 13.94 -0.70 -2.89
CA HIS A 55 13.27 -1.90 -3.39
C HIS A 55 11.92 -2.23 -2.74
N ALA A 56 11.26 -1.26 -2.10
CA ALA A 56 9.90 -1.44 -1.59
C ALA A 56 8.91 -1.61 -2.76
N MET A 57 8.17 -2.72 -2.73
CA MET A 57 7.30 -3.12 -3.85
C MET A 57 6.01 -2.30 -3.96
N ALA A 58 5.62 -1.57 -2.91
CA ALA A 58 4.42 -0.74 -2.91
C ALA A 58 4.71 0.73 -2.56
N ARG A 59 5.92 1.24 -2.85
CA ARG A 59 6.29 2.62 -2.59
C ARG A 59 5.78 3.58 -3.68
N TYR A 60 6.11 3.29 -4.93
CA TYR A 60 5.75 4.13 -6.07
C TYR A 60 4.53 3.58 -6.80
N PHE A 61 3.65 4.46 -7.25
CA PHE A 61 2.41 4.07 -7.92
C PHE A 61 2.66 3.22 -9.17
N ASP A 62 3.72 3.53 -9.93
CA ASP A 62 4.10 2.72 -11.10
C ASP A 62 4.51 1.28 -10.69
N THR A 63 5.22 1.14 -9.56
CA THR A 63 5.59 -0.18 -9.05
C THR A 63 4.38 -0.93 -8.49
N ILE A 64 3.45 -0.21 -7.84
CA ILE A 64 2.17 -0.77 -7.41
C ILE A 64 1.38 -1.29 -8.61
N GLY A 65 1.31 -0.55 -9.71
CA GLY A 65 0.65 -1.00 -10.93
C GLY A 65 1.23 -2.31 -11.46
N ARG A 66 2.55 -2.42 -11.53
CA ARG A 66 3.24 -3.65 -11.93
C ARG A 66 2.94 -4.83 -10.98
N LEU A 67 2.98 -4.60 -9.67
CA LEU A 67 2.60 -5.62 -8.69
C LEU A 67 1.13 -6.03 -8.88
N TRP A 68 0.25 -5.05 -9.12
CA TRP A 68 -1.17 -5.28 -9.30
C TRP A 68 -1.50 -6.12 -10.54
N ASP A 69 -0.72 -6.01 -11.60
CA ASP A 69 -0.82 -6.88 -12.79
C ASP A 69 -0.65 -8.38 -12.44
N HIS A 70 0.06 -8.69 -11.34
CA HIS A 70 0.27 -10.07 -10.88
C HIS A 70 -0.76 -10.55 -9.86
N ILE A 71 -1.35 -9.64 -9.07
CA ILE A 71 -2.18 -10.03 -7.92
C ILE A 71 -3.62 -9.52 -7.97
N GLY A 72 -3.96 -8.60 -8.87
CA GLY A 72 -5.25 -7.92 -8.87
C GLY A 72 -6.46 -8.84 -9.11
N ASP A 73 -6.25 -9.98 -9.77
CA ASP A 73 -7.28 -11.01 -10.01
C ASP A 73 -7.46 -11.99 -8.83
N LYS A 74 -6.62 -11.90 -7.79
CA LYS A 74 -6.63 -12.80 -6.62
C LYS A 74 -7.55 -12.35 -5.48
N GLY A 75 -8.45 -11.40 -5.73
CA GLY A 75 -9.42 -10.93 -4.74
C GLY A 75 -8.85 -10.02 -3.65
N ILE A 76 -7.61 -9.55 -3.81
CA ILE A 76 -6.98 -8.58 -2.92
C ILE A 76 -7.60 -7.19 -3.09
N GLY A 77 -7.71 -6.42 -2.00
CA GLY A 77 -8.10 -5.01 -2.01
C GLY A 77 -6.90 -4.07 -1.91
N PHE A 78 -7.17 -2.77 -2.00
CA PHE A 78 -6.15 -1.73 -1.89
C PHE A 78 -6.49 -0.74 -0.76
N CYS A 79 -5.49 -0.45 0.09
CA CYS A 79 -5.51 0.60 1.10
C CYS A 79 -4.59 1.74 0.66
N LEU A 80 -5.12 2.95 0.51
CA LEU A 80 -4.34 4.15 0.22
C LEU A 80 -4.02 4.87 1.53
N ASP A 81 -2.73 4.98 1.88
CA ASP A 81 -2.26 5.87 2.96
C ASP A 81 -1.68 7.15 2.37
N THR A 82 -2.24 8.30 2.80
CA THR A 82 -1.88 9.62 2.29
C THR A 82 -0.50 10.08 2.77
N CYS A 83 -0.13 9.75 4.02
CA CYS A 83 1.21 10.02 4.54
C CYS A 83 2.28 9.25 3.76
N HIS A 84 2.01 7.97 3.46
CA HIS A 84 2.94 7.14 2.71
C HIS A 84 3.11 7.62 1.26
N ALA A 85 2.03 7.98 0.58
CA ALA A 85 2.10 8.53 -0.77
C ALA A 85 2.92 9.83 -0.81
N TRP A 86 2.66 10.75 0.13
CA TRP A 86 3.45 11.97 0.30
C TRP A 86 4.93 11.68 0.58
N ALA A 87 5.22 10.79 1.53
CA ALA A 87 6.58 10.42 1.89
C ALA A 87 7.32 9.71 0.75
N ALA A 88 6.62 8.96 -0.10
CA ALA A 88 7.17 8.39 -1.32
C ALA A 88 7.49 9.44 -2.39
N GLY A 89 6.88 10.63 -2.30
CA GLY A 89 7.02 11.73 -3.28
C GLY A 89 5.96 11.72 -4.37
N GLU A 90 4.88 10.96 -4.17
CA GLU A 90 3.74 10.94 -5.08
C GLU A 90 2.87 12.20 -4.88
N ALA A 91 2.33 12.73 -5.98
CA ALA A 91 1.41 13.86 -5.90
C ALA A 91 0.06 13.40 -5.33
N LEU A 92 -0.42 14.05 -4.25
CA LEU A 92 -1.67 13.67 -3.61
C LEU A 92 -2.90 14.17 -4.37
N ILE A 93 -2.77 15.26 -5.12
CA ILE A 93 -3.89 15.90 -5.81
C ILE A 93 -4.61 14.97 -6.81
N ASP A 94 -3.91 14.01 -7.38
CA ASP A 94 -4.43 13.04 -8.33
C ASP A 94 -4.26 11.58 -7.88
N ALA A 95 -3.79 11.36 -6.63
CA ALA A 95 -3.46 10.03 -6.12
C ALA A 95 -4.62 9.04 -6.20
N VAL A 96 -5.83 9.48 -5.87
CA VAL A 96 -7.05 8.65 -5.94
C VAL A 96 -7.32 8.19 -7.37
N ASP A 97 -7.26 9.10 -8.33
CA ASP A 97 -7.53 8.78 -9.74
C ASP A 97 -6.43 7.87 -10.31
N ARG A 98 -5.17 8.14 -9.99
CA ARG A 98 -4.04 7.30 -10.43
C ARG A 98 -4.12 5.88 -9.86
N ILE A 99 -4.35 5.75 -8.55
CA ILE A 99 -4.48 4.42 -7.94
C ILE A 99 -5.69 3.68 -8.51
N LYS A 100 -6.83 4.34 -8.68
CA LYS A 100 -8.00 3.70 -9.29
C LYS A 100 -7.77 3.30 -10.75
N ALA A 101 -6.98 4.05 -11.50
CA ALA A 101 -6.60 3.67 -12.85
C ALA A 101 -5.70 2.42 -12.87
N LEU A 102 -4.82 2.24 -11.88
CA LEU A 102 -3.90 1.10 -11.76
C LEU A 102 -4.56 -0.15 -11.17
N THR A 103 -5.38 0.03 -10.13
CA THR A 103 -5.92 -1.09 -9.33
C THR A 103 -7.40 -1.37 -9.56
N GLY A 104 -8.10 -0.44 -10.19
CA GLY A 104 -9.56 -0.50 -10.37
C GLY A 104 -10.36 -0.18 -9.10
N ARG A 105 -9.69 -0.02 -7.93
CA ARG A 105 -10.37 0.10 -6.63
C ARG A 105 -9.53 0.82 -5.57
N ILE A 106 -10.19 1.33 -4.56
CA ILE A 106 -9.64 1.70 -3.24
C ILE A 106 -10.68 1.24 -2.23
N ASP A 107 -10.30 0.35 -1.33
CA ASP A 107 -11.21 -0.28 -0.37
C ASP A 107 -11.14 0.40 1.00
N LEU A 108 -9.99 1.01 1.31
CA LEU A 108 -9.74 1.72 2.56
C LEU A 108 -8.81 2.90 2.31
N VAL A 109 -8.96 3.95 3.10
CA VAL A 109 -8.03 5.09 3.13
C VAL A 109 -7.54 5.30 4.56
N HIS A 110 -6.23 5.28 4.76
CA HIS A 110 -5.58 5.83 5.93
C HIS A 110 -5.32 7.33 5.67
N CYS A 111 -6.21 8.18 6.16
CA CYS A 111 -6.12 9.62 5.96
C CYS A 111 -5.23 10.24 7.04
N ASN A 112 -3.94 10.25 6.80
CA ASN A 112 -2.90 10.75 7.69
C ASN A 112 -2.21 11.98 7.08
N ASP A 113 -1.72 12.88 7.95
CA ASP A 113 -0.74 13.89 7.60
C ASP A 113 0.68 13.38 7.86
N SER A 114 1.71 14.08 7.40
CA SER A 114 3.12 13.70 7.56
C SER A 114 3.90 14.75 8.34
N ARG A 115 4.76 14.29 9.24
CA ARG A 115 5.73 15.18 9.94
C ARG A 115 6.87 15.61 9.03
N ASP A 116 7.10 14.90 7.92
CA ASP A 116 8.24 15.07 7.04
C ASP A 116 7.86 15.67 5.70
N ALA A 117 8.86 16.13 4.97
CA ALA A 117 8.69 16.69 3.63
C ALA A 117 8.29 15.59 2.62
N ALA A 118 7.69 16.00 1.51
CA ALA A 118 7.44 15.13 0.37
C ALA A 118 8.73 14.44 -0.10
N GLY A 119 8.63 13.16 -0.45
CA GLY A 119 9.77 12.39 -0.93
C GLY A 119 10.80 11.99 0.13
N SER A 120 10.53 12.25 1.41
CA SER A 120 11.45 11.93 2.51
C SER A 120 11.69 10.43 2.73
N GLY A 121 10.75 9.60 2.29
CA GLY A 121 10.73 8.17 2.59
C GLY A 121 10.44 7.83 4.06
N ALA A 122 10.08 8.83 4.87
CA ALA A 122 9.88 8.66 6.31
C ALA A 122 8.41 8.38 6.63
N ASP A 123 8.16 7.21 7.23
CA ASP A 123 6.86 6.84 7.75
C ASP A 123 6.67 7.43 9.16
N ARG A 124 6.26 8.69 9.21
CA ARG A 124 5.98 9.40 10.46
C ARG A 124 4.70 10.21 10.37
N HIS A 125 3.60 9.59 10.76
CA HIS A 125 2.28 10.19 10.72
C HIS A 125 2.14 11.40 11.65
N ALA A 126 1.34 12.36 11.21
CA ALA A 126 0.79 13.44 12.02
C ALA A 126 -0.74 13.40 11.97
N ASN A 127 -1.38 14.05 12.93
CA ASN A 127 -2.81 14.26 12.84
C ASN A 127 -3.12 15.16 11.65
N PHE A 128 -4.23 14.91 10.97
CA PHE A 128 -4.66 15.69 9.81
C PHE A 128 -4.65 17.19 10.09
N GLY A 129 -4.00 17.97 9.22
CA GLY A 129 -3.85 19.41 9.35
C GLY A 129 -2.77 19.88 10.36
N THR A 130 -1.94 18.96 10.91
CA THR A 130 -0.86 19.33 11.85
C THR A 130 0.53 19.00 11.32
N GLY A 131 0.62 18.43 10.14
CA GLY A 131 1.86 18.04 9.50
C GLY A 131 2.27 18.99 8.37
N LYS A 132 2.86 18.42 7.33
CA LYS A 132 3.43 19.13 6.18
C LYS A 132 2.71 18.89 4.87
N ILE A 133 1.66 18.07 4.86
CA ILE A 133 0.82 17.90 3.68
C ILE A 133 -0.07 19.16 3.57
N ASP A 134 0.00 19.81 2.41
CA ASP A 134 -0.87 20.95 2.12
C ASP A 134 -2.32 20.47 2.05
N PRO A 135 -3.25 21.07 2.81
CA PRO A 135 -4.65 20.66 2.81
C PRO A 135 -5.46 21.17 1.59
N GLU A 136 -4.85 21.96 0.68
CA GLU A 136 -5.50 22.53 -0.51
C GLU A 136 -5.45 21.58 -1.74
#